data_c197d048b0e919e4b9d83dd660afe158
#
_entry.id   c197d048b0e919e4b9d83dd660afe158
#
_cell.length_a   1.000
_cell.length_b   1.000
_cell.length_c   1.000
_cell.angle_alpha   90.00
_cell.angle_beta   90.00
_cell.angle_gamma   90.00
#
_symmetry.space_group_name_H-M   'P 1'
#
loop_
_entity.id
_entity.type
_entity.pdbx_description
1 polymer ?
#
loop_
_entity_poly.entity_id
_entity_poly.type
_entity_poly.pdbx_seq_one_letter_code
_entity_poly.pdbx_strand_id
1 'polypeptide(L)'
;LDISKRGQELLVSGSDDGYIGIWDPRQKEALDFIETDFPVTAVALSEAGNEIFTGGIDNDVKVWDIRKKAVVYTLVGHNDTITSLEISPDSQSLLSNSHDSTVRTWDIRPFAPTDRHIRTFDGAPVGLEKNLIRASWDPTGTKIAAGSGDRSVVVWESKTGKLLYKLPGHKGTVNDVRFSPNDEPISKSFWLLFKRELKLIYYTVVSGSSDRNLMLGELGK
;
A
#
# COMPACT_ATOMS: atom_id res chain seq x y z
N LEU A 1 -3.21 9.93 0.32
CA LEU A 1 -4.34 10.28 -0.53
C LEU A 1 -4.82 9.03 -1.24
N ASP A 2 -6.13 8.75 -1.20
CA ASP A 2 -6.76 7.59 -1.84
C ASP A 2 -8.15 7.96 -2.40
N ILE A 3 -8.65 7.15 -3.34
CA ILE A 3 -9.92 7.39 -4.05
C ILE A 3 -10.81 6.14 -3.98
N SER A 4 -12.13 6.36 -3.88
CA SER A 4 -13.10 5.26 -3.91
C SER A 4 -13.06 4.51 -5.24
N LYS A 5 -13.12 3.18 -5.19
CA LYS A 5 -13.09 2.32 -6.38
C LYS A 5 -14.48 2.05 -6.95
N ARG A 6 -15.54 2.23 -6.16
CA ARG A 6 -16.94 2.01 -6.55
C ARG A 6 -17.87 3.05 -5.95
N GLY A 7 -19.00 3.28 -6.59
CA GLY A 7 -20.04 4.19 -6.12
C GLY A 7 -19.77 5.65 -6.40
N GLN A 8 -19.98 6.52 -5.41
CA GLN A 8 -19.68 7.93 -5.53
C GLN A 8 -18.15 8.11 -5.52
N GLU A 9 -17.64 8.89 -6.46
CA GLU A 9 -16.23 9.25 -6.48
C GLU A 9 -15.91 10.16 -5.30
N LEU A 10 -15.31 9.56 -4.25
CA LEU A 10 -14.79 10.26 -3.08
C LEU A 10 -13.29 10.13 -3.06
N LEU A 11 -12.62 11.20 -2.64
CA LEU A 11 -11.20 11.23 -2.40
C LEU A 11 -10.98 11.53 -0.93
N VAL A 12 -10.03 10.84 -0.30
CA VAL A 12 -9.62 11.10 1.07
C VAL A 12 -8.16 11.51 1.14
N SER A 13 -7.86 12.46 2.00
CA SER A 13 -6.50 12.91 2.29
C SER A 13 -6.23 12.84 3.79
N GLY A 14 -5.03 12.43 4.16
CA GLY A 14 -4.51 12.59 5.52
C GLY A 14 -3.46 13.69 5.55
N SER A 15 -3.36 14.38 6.66
CA SER A 15 -2.47 15.53 6.84
C SER A 15 -1.72 15.46 8.17
N ASP A 16 -0.56 16.08 8.20
CA ASP A 16 0.26 16.23 9.40
C ASP A 16 -0.39 17.14 10.46
N ASP A 17 -1.39 17.92 10.08
CA ASP A 17 -2.18 18.75 11.00
C ASP A 17 -3.22 17.94 11.81
N GLY A 18 -3.29 16.62 11.58
CA GLY A 18 -4.22 15.74 12.27
C GLY A 18 -5.62 15.70 11.66
N TYR A 19 -5.81 16.18 10.43
CA TYR A 19 -7.11 16.13 9.77
C TYR A 19 -7.15 15.09 8.65
N ILE A 20 -8.28 14.43 8.54
CA ILE A 20 -8.69 13.63 7.38
C ILE A 20 -9.65 14.46 6.58
N GLY A 21 -9.28 14.85 5.36
CA GLY A 21 -10.15 15.55 4.42
C GLY A 21 -10.93 14.59 3.54
N ILE A 22 -12.21 14.84 3.34
CA ILE A 22 -13.10 14.12 2.44
C ILE A 22 -13.51 15.05 1.31
N TRP A 23 -13.27 14.64 0.07
CA TRP A 23 -13.41 15.49 -1.11
C TRP A 23 -14.28 14.83 -2.16
N ASP A 24 -15.07 15.62 -2.86
CA ASP A 24 -15.68 15.25 -4.14
C ASP A 24 -14.87 15.91 -5.26
N PRO A 25 -14.25 15.17 -6.20
CA PRO A 25 -13.44 15.76 -7.28
C PRO A 25 -14.17 16.79 -8.15
N ARG A 26 -15.50 16.79 -8.10
CA ARG A 26 -16.35 17.74 -8.84
C ARG A 26 -16.55 19.07 -8.12
N GLN A 27 -16.16 19.17 -6.86
CA GLN A 27 -16.31 20.36 -6.02
C GLN A 27 -14.94 20.96 -5.68
N LYS A 28 -14.90 22.27 -5.49
CA LYS A 28 -13.64 22.96 -5.11
C LYS A 28 -13.31 22.84 -3.63
N GLU A 29 -14.34 22.74 -2.80
CA GLU A 29 -14.19 22.69 -1.35
C GLU A 29 -14.31 21.26 -0.86
N ALA A 30 -13.67 20.98 0.26
CA ALA A 30 -13.84 19.69 0.92
C ALA A 30 -15.31 19.50 1.32
N LEU A 31 -15.79 18.27 1.18
CA LEU A 31 -17.13 17.91 1.68
C LEU A 31 -17.15 17.94 3.19
N ASP A 32 -16.07 17.47 3.80
CA ASP A 32 -16.02 17.32 5.25
C ASP A 32 -14.59 17.09 5.75
N PHE A 33 -14.42 17.23 7.08
CA PHE A 33 -13.18 16.93 7.79
C PHE A 33 -13.47 16.07 9.03
N ILE A 34 -12.55 15.16 9.33
CA ILE A 34 -12.53 14.41 10.58
C ILE A 34 -11.23 14.77 11.31
N GLU A 35 -11.33 15.26 12.53
CA GLU A 35 -10.18 15.55 13.38
C GLU A 35 -9.68 14.28 14.04
N THR A 36 -8.36 14.10 14.05
CA THR A 36 -7.66 13.00 14.69
C THR A 36 -6.70 13.52 15.74
N ASP A 37 -6.35 12.71 16.73
CA ASP A 37 -5.44 13.11 17.82
C ASP A 37 -3.98 13.26 17.38
N PHE A 38 -3.61 12.68 16.24
CA PHE A 38 -2.22 12.58 15.77
C PHE A 38 -2.11 12.82 14.26
N PRO A 39 -0.92 13.26 13.79
CA PRO A 39 -0.60 13.35 12.37
C PRO A 39 -0.92 12.06 11.60
N VAL A 40 -1.57 12.21 10.45
CA VAL A 40 -1.98 11.12 9.58
C VAL A 40 -1.01 11.01 8.41
N THR A 41 -0.18 9.97 8.41
CA THR A 41 0.85 9.72 7.38
C THR A 41 0.36 8.84 6.25
N ALA A 42 -0.66 8.01 6.50
CA ALA A 42 -1.23 7.09 5.52
C ALA A 42 -2.74 7.02 5.62
N VAL A 43 -3.40 6.95 4.46
CA VAL A 43 -4.85 6.77 4.35
C VAL A 43 -5.17 5.74 3.28
N ALA A 44 -6.24 4.99 3.48
CA ALA A 44 -6.87 4.14 2.48
C ALA A 44 -8.40 4.24 2.62
N LEU A 45 -9.12 4.15 1.51
CA LEU A 45 -10.57 4.23 1.47
C LEU A 45 -11.17 2.88 1.10
N SER A 46 -12.18 2.43 1.86
CA SER A 46 -12.89 1.19 1.54
C SER A 46 -13.50 1.24 0.13
N GLU A 47 -13.60 0.09 -0.53
CA GLU A 47 -14.14 0.01 -1.89
C GLU A 47 -15.55 0.63 -2.01
N ALA A 48 -16.36 0.47 -0.97
CA ALA A 48 -17.71 1.03 -0.90
C ALA A 48 -17.74 2.53 -0.53
N GLY A 49 -16.60 3.12 -0.14
CA GLY A 49 -16.51 4.52 0.25
C GLY A 49 -17.22 4.85 1.57
N ASN A 50 -17.36 3.90 2.48
CA ASN A 50 -18.03 4.08 3.77
C ASN A 50 -17.08 4.06 4.98
N GLU A 51 -15.88 3.51 4.83
CA GLU A 51 -14.87 3.43 5.88
C GLU A 51 -13.54 4.00 5.39
N ILE A 52 -12.86 4.73 6.27
CA ILE A 52 -11.51 5.25 6.05
C ILE A 52 -10.57 4.52 7.00
N PHE A 53 -9.44 4.07 6.47
CA PHE A 53 -8.33 3.51 7.24
C PHE A 53 -7.25 4.57 7.33
N THR A 54 -6.80 4.86 8.54
CA THR A 54 -5.73 5.83 8.78
C THR A 54 -4.61 5.21 9.58
N GLY A 55 -3.39 5.58 9.25
CA GLY A 55 -2.20 5.26 10.01
C GLY A 55 -1.39 6.52 10.28
N GLY A 56 -0.74 6.59 11.40
CA GLY A 56 -0.01 7.75 11.84
C GLY A 56 1.17 7.42 12.75
N ILE A 57 1.60 8.43 13.48
CA ILE A 57 2.71 8.34 14.45
C ILE A 57 2.31 7.64 15.75
N ASP A 58 1.05 7.35 15.94
CA ASP A 58 0.50 6.59 17.07
C ASP A 58 0.65 5.08 16.89
N ASN A 59 1.25 4.62 15.78
CA ASN A 59 1.58 3.23 15.45
C ASN A 59 0.37 2.33 15.17
N ASP A 60 -0.84 2.82 15.33
CA ASP A 60 -2.06 2.06 15.17
C ASP A 60 -2.76 2.40 13.84
N VAL A 61 -3.44 1.41 13.26
CA VAL A 61 -4.38 1.68 12.17
C VAL A 61 -5.76 1.87 12.76
N LYS A 62 -6.33 3.07 12.59
CA LYS A 62 -7.71 3.38 13.00
C LYS A 62 -8.65 3.27 11.81
N VAL A 63 -9.81 2.67 12.04
CA VAL A 63 -10.86 2.52 11.05
C VAL A 63 -12.03 3.41 11.41
N TRP A 64 -12.39 4.31 10.52
CA TRP A 64 -13.39 5.33 10.72
C TRP A 64 -14.63 5.06 9.89
N ASP A 65 -15.80 5.22 10.49
CA ASP A 65 -17.07 5.32 9.76
C ASP A 65 -17.24 6.79 9.30
N ILE A 66 -17.30 6.99 7.98
CA ILE A 66 -17.41 8.33 7.38
C ILE A 66 -18.66 9.08 7.86
N ARG A 67 -19.78 8.38 8.01
CA ARG A 67 -21.06 8.98 8.39
C ARG A 67 -21.10 9.37 9.86
N LYS A 68 -20.53 8.53 10.72
CA LYS A 68 -20.49 8.73 12.16
C LYS A 68 -19.33 9.62 12.60
N LYS A 69 -18.31 9.77 11.74
CA LYS A 69 -17.03 10.45 12.05
C LYS A 69 -16.39 9.92 13.32
N ALA A 70 -16.47 8.62 13.53
CA ALA A 70 -16.00 7.95 14.73
C ALA A 70 -15.21 6.70 14.38
N VAL A 71 -14.24 6.37 15.24
CA VAL A 71 -13.48 5.14 15.13
C VAL A 71 -14.40 3.95 15.42
N VAL A 72 -14.43 2.99 14.51
CA VAL A 72 -15.19 1.75 14.65
C VAL A 72 -14.37 0.69 15.37
N TYR A 73 -13.10 0.55 14.98
CA TYR A 73 -12.12 -0.33 15.63
C TYR A 73 -10.69 0.13 15.30
N THR A 74 -9.75 -0.41 16.06
CA THR A 74 -8.31 -0.12 15.91
C THR A 74 -7.55 -1.42 15.70
N LEU A 75 -6.61 -1.43 14.76
CA LEU A 75 -5.69 -2.53 14.49
C LEU A 75 -4.36 -2.22 15.16
N VAL A 76 -4.11 -2.87 16.28
CA VAL A 76 -2.93 -2.66 17.12
C VAL A 76 -1.86 -3.69 16.81
N GLY A 77 -0.62 -3.27 16.71
CA GLY A 77 0.49 -4.23 16.55
C GLY A 77 1.79 -3.67 15.99
N HIS A 78 1.78 -2.62 15.18
CA HIS A 78 3.03 -1.96 14.77
C HIS A 78 3.70 -1.27 15.97
N ASN A 79 5.03 -1.15 15.92
CA ASN A 79 5.83 -0.57 16.99
C ASN A 79 6.42 0.82 16.63
N ASP A 80 6.16 1.31 15.44
CA ASP A 80 6.59 2.63 14.97
C ASP A 80 5.59 3.14 13.90
N THR A 81 5.76 4.38 13.49
CA THR A 81 4.90 5.12 12.55
C THR A 81 4.50 4.28 11.34
N ILE A 82 3.22 4.31 10.99
CA ILE A 82 2.68 3.69 9.78
C ILE A 82 2.96 4.60 8.59
N THR A 83 3.54 4.06 7.54
CA THR A 83 4.01 4.83 6.37
C THR A 83 3.13 4.67 5.14
N SER A 84 2.43 3.55 5.02
CA SER A 84 1.46 3.33 3.94
C SER A 84 0.38 2.34 4.30
N LEU A 85 -0.78 2.52 3.67
CA LEU A 85 -1.93 1.63 3.75
C LEU A 85 -2.42 1.34 2.32
N GLU A 86 -2.79 0.10 2.06
CA GLU A 86 -3.42 -0.28 0.79
C GLU A 86 -4.39 -1.46 1.00
N ILE A 87 -5.59 -1.36 0.43
CA ILE A 87 -6.58 -2.42 0.51
C ILE A 87 -6.31 -3.45 -0.58
N SER A 88 -6.42 -4.73 -0.23
CA SER A 88 -6.26 -5.84 -1.18
C SER A 88 -7.28 -5.76 -2.32
N PRO A 89 -6.97 -6.33 -3.50
CA PRO A 89 -7.86 -6.31 -4.66
C PRO A 89 -9.22 -6.97 -4.41
N ASP A 90 -9.30 -7.91 -3.47
CA ASP A 90 -10.54 -8.57 -3.04
C ASP A 90 -11.30 -7.82 -1.94
N SER A 91 -10.76 -6.68 -1.49
CA SER A 91 -11.32 -5.82 -0.43
C SER A 91 -11.52 -6.53 0.93
N GLN A 92 -10.83 -7.65 1.17
CA GLN A 92 -10.96 -8.41 2.42
C GLN A 92 -9.81 -8.17 3.40
N SER A 93 -8.69 -7.64 2.91
CA SER A 93 -7.49 -7.42 3.69
C SER A 93 -6.94 -6.01 3.51
N LEU A 94 -6.31 -5.49 4.55
CA LEU A 94 -5.55 -4.26 4.52
C LEU A 94 -4.06 -4.58 4.64
N LEU A 95 -3.24 -3.92 3.86
CA LEU A 95 -1.79 -3.93 3.94
C LEU A 95 -1.34 -2.66 4.66
N SER A 96 -0.45 -2.79 5.62
CA SER A 96 0.21 -1.67 6.27
C SER A 96 1.72 -1.84 6.23
N ASN A 97 2.44 -0.75 5.99
CA ASN A 97 3.89 -0.68 6.13
C ASN A 97 4.23 0.29 7.26
N SER A 98 5.31 0.04 8.00
CA SER A 98 5.71 0.85 9.14
C SER A 98 7.23 1.06 9.21
N HIS A 99 7.62 2.09 9.93
CA HIS A 99 9.02 2.34 10.30
C HIS A 99 9.60 1.27 11.25
N ASP A 100 8.79 0.38 11.80
CA ASP A 100 9.26 -0.80 12.54
C ASP A 100 9.91 -1.87 11.64
N SER A 101 10.07 -1.58 10.34
CA SER A 101 10.65 -2.46 9.32
C SER A 101 9.81 -3.70 9.03
N THR A 102 8.53 -3.67 9.38
CA THR A 102 7.58 -4.74 9.05
C THR A 102 6.47 -4.26 8.13
N VAL A 103 6.03 -5.15 7.26
CA VAL A 103 4.78 -5.03 6.51
C VAL A 103 3.79 -6.00 7.11
N ARG A 104 2.54 -5.58 7.32
CA ARG A 104 1.51 -6.44 7.92
C ARG A 104 0.25 -6.48 7.09
N THR A 105 -0.46 -7.61 7.20
CA THR A 105 -1.80 -7.76 6.62
C THR A 105 -2.82 -7.99 7.73
N TRP A 106 -4.00 -7.40 7.54
CA TRP A 106 -5.08 -7.38 8.51
C TRP A 106 -6.39 -7.79 7.86
N ASP A 107 -7.24 -8.52 8.58
CA ASP A 107 -8.59 -8.87 8.14
C ASP A 107 -9.54 -7.69 8.41
N ILE A 108 -10.07 -7.10 7.34
CA ILE A 108 -10.99 -5.96 7.42
C ILE A 108 -12.44 -6.35 7.17
N ARG A 109 -12.75 -7.64 7.09
CA ARG A 109 -14.14 -8.09 6.91
C ARG A 109 -15.01 -7.68 8.10
N PRO A 110 -16.31 -7.40 7.88
CA PRO A 110 -17.23 -6.92 8.93
C PRO A 110 -17.32 -7.84 10.16
N PHE A 111 -17.25 -9.15 9.95
CA PHE A 111 -17.39 -10.17 11.00
C PHE A 111 -16.07 -10.91 11.30
N ALA A 112 -14.94 -10.27 11.08
CA ALA A 112 -13.64 -10.86 11.40
C ALA A 112 -13.48 -11.07 12.93
N PRO A 113 -12.64 -12.05 13.34
CA PRO A 113 -12.28 -12.23 14.75
C PRO A 113 -11.70 -10.96 15.38
N THR A 114 -11.68 -10.92 16.71
CA THR A 114 -11.12 -9.75 17.46
C THR A 114 -9.64 -9.51 17.13
N ASP A 115 -8.86 -10.58 17.00
CA ASP A 115 -7.51 -10.52 16.47
C ASP A 115 -7.58 -10.52 14.94
N ARG A 116 -7.43 -9.33 14.38
CA ARG A 116 -7.51 -9.10 12.93
C ARG A 116 -6.16 -9.24 12.23
N HIS A 117 -5.08 -9.46 12.98
CA HIS A 117 -3.76 -9.65 12.40
C HIS A 117 -3.67 -10.98 11.64
N ILE A 118 -3.37 -10.92 10.33
CA ILE A 118 -3.22 -12.12 9.49
C ILE A 118 -1.74 -12.53 9.47
N ARG A 119 -0.85 -11.59 9.12
CA ARG A 119 0.56 -11.93 8.89
C ARG A 119 1.48 -10.71 8.99
N THR A 120 2.72 -10.99 9.39
CA THR A 120 3.85 -10.06 9.33
C THR A 120 4.83 -10.51 8.25
N PHE A 121 5.37 -9.55 7.50
CA PHE A 121 6.39 -9.76 6.46
C PHE A 121 7.63 -8.96 6.85
N ASP A 122 8.76 -9.66 6.89
CA ASP A 122 10.06 -9.10 7.25
C ASP A 122 10.99 -9.05 6.03
N GLY A 123 12.08 -8.28 6.13
CA GLY A 123 13.14 -8.24 5.11
C GLY A 123 13.23 -6.95 4.30
N ALA A 124 12.34 -5.98 4.55
CA ALA A 124 12.40 -4.63 3.99
C ALA A 124 12.79 -3.61 5.08
N PRO A 125 14.07 -3.53 5.49
CA PRO A 125 14.47 -2.62 6.56
C PRO A 125 14.25 -1.16 6.15
N VAL A 126 13.82 -0.36 7.11
CA VAL A 126 13.74 1.09 6.98
C VAL A 126 15.14 1.67 7.17
N GLY A 127 15.57 2.56 6.27
CA GLY A 127 16.84 3.24 6.37
C GLY A 127 16.88 4.28 7.50
N LEU A 128 18.08 4.80 7.77
CA LEU A 128 18.28 5.86 8.77
C LEU A 128 17.50 7.14 8.47
N GLU A 129 17.18 7.37 7.21
CA GLU A 129 16.43 8.54 6.74
C GLU A 129 14.95 8.52 7.13
N LYS A 130 14.42 7.37 7.60
CA LYS A 130 13.01 7.17 7.96
C LYS A 130 12.03 7.71 6.91
N ASN A 131 12.29 7.43 5.63
CA ASN A 131 11.40 7.83 4.54
C ASN A 131 10.04 7.12 4.66
N LEU A 132 8.99 7.79 4.19
CA LEU A 132 7.65 7.19 4.08
C LEU A 132 7.64 6.18 2.93
N ILE A 133 8.03 4.96 3.21
CA ILE A 133 8.10 3.86 2.26
C ILE A 133 6.70 3.28 2.05
N ARG A 134 6.37 2.96 0.81
CA ARG A 134 5.10 2.36 0.44
C ARG A 134 5.23 0.89 0.09
N ALA A 135 4.21 0.14 0.46
CA ALA A 135 3.99 -1.23 0.03
C ALA A 135 2.75 -1.33 -0.86
N SER A 136 2.69 -2.31 -1.75
CA SER A 136 1.57 -2.51 -2.65
C SER A 136 1.22 -3.98 -2.86
N TRP A 137 -0.06 -4.23 -3.20
CA TRP A 137 -0.55 -5.51 -3.66
C TRP A 137 -0.33 -5.68 -5.17
N ASP A 138 -0.12 -6.92 -5.61
CA ASP A 138 -0.30 -7.26 -7.01
C ASP A 138 -1.81 -7.31 -7.35
N PRO A 139 -2.19 -7.14 -8.64
CA PRO A 139 -3.60 -7.13 -9.04
C PRO A 139 -4.38 -8.40 -8.71
N THR A 140 -3.69 -9.52 -8.50
CA THR A 140 -4.31 -10.81 -8.15
C THR A 140 -4.40 -11.05 -6.64
N GLY A 141 -3.79 -10.20 -5.80
CA GLY A 141 -3.70 -10.37 -4.35
C GLY A 141 -2.78 -11.52 -3.92
N THR A 142 -1.97 -12.07 -4.83
CA THR A 142 -1.09 -13.21 -4.53
C THR A 142 0.28 -12.78 -4.03
N LYS A 143 0.72 -11.58 -4.38
CA LYS A 143 2.03 -11.02 -4.00
C LYS A 143 1.88 -9.66 -3.36
N ILE A 144 2.88 -9.33 -2.57
CA ILE A 144 3.05 -8.03 -1.93
C ILE A 144 4.46 -7.55 -2.26
N ALA A 145 4.61 -6.28 -2.58
CA ALA A 145 5.91 -5.65 -2.75
C ALA A 145 6.05 -4.44 -1.85
N ALA A 146 7.25 -4.20 -1.34
CA ALA A 146 7.59 -2.98 -0.63
C ALA A 146 8.96 -2.46 -1.03
N GLY A 147 9.11 -1.15 -0.96
CA GLY A 147 10.41 -0.51 -1.01
C GLY A 147 11.21 -0.80 0.26
N SER A 148 12.50 -0.51 0.23
CA SER A 148 13.37 -0.70 1.39
C SER A 148 14.46 0.37 1.46
N GLY A 149 14.87 0.71 2.68
CA GLY A 149 16.01 1.58 2.94
C GLY A 149 17.36 0.99 2.54
N ASP A 150 17.44 -0.31 2.32
CA ASP A 150 18.63 -0.98 1.81
C ASP A 150 18.77 -0.92 0.28
N ARG A 151 17.97 -0.09 -0.40
CA ARG A 151 18.00 0.20 -1.84
C ARG A 151 17.47 -0.93 -2.71
N SER A 152 16.72 -1.86 -2.11
CA SER A 152 16.11 -2.98 -2.81
C SER A 152 14.58 -2.88 -2.83
N VAL A 153 13.98 -3.57 -3.79
CA VAL A 153 12.56 -3.92 -3.77
C VAL A 153 12.44 -5.32 -3.21
N VAL A 154 11.54 -5.51 -2.25
CA VAL A 154 11.29 -6.81 -1.64
C VAL A 154 9.90 -7.28 -2.02
N VAL A 155 9.77 -8.55 -2.42
CA VAL A 155 8.51 -9.15 -2.85
C VAL A 155 8.27 -10.44 -2.10
N TRP A 156 7.06 -10.60 -1.55
CA TRP A 156 6.62 -11.77 -0.80
C TRP A 156 5.39 -12.41 -1.44
N GLU A 157 5.21 -13.69 -1.16
CA GLU A 157 3.95 -14.37 -1.38
C GLU A 157 2.97 -14.03 -0.24
N SER A 158 1.80 -13.48 -0.57
CA SER A 158 0.86 -12.96 0.42
C SER A 158 0.34 -14.02 1.38
N LYS A 159 0.06 -15.25 0.87
CA LYS A 159 -0.53 -16.34 1.65
C LYS A 159 0.44 -17.00 2.61
N THR A 160 1.69 -17.18 2.23
CA THR A 160 2.68 -17.91 3.05
C THR A 160 3.59 -16.97 3.82
N GLY A 161 3.75 -15.72 3.37
CA GLY A 161 4.73 -14.76 3.88
C GLY A 161 6.15 -15.05 3.39
N LYS A 162 6.31 -16.01 2.48
CA LYS A 162 7.62 -16.37 1.94
C LYS A 162 8.18 -15.23 1.12
N LEU A 163 9.42 -14.84 1.40
CA LEU A 163 10.16 -13.90 0.57
C LEU A 163 10.46 -14.58 -0.77
N LEU A 164 9.97 -13.99 -1.86
CA LEU A 164 10.15 -14.49 -3.23
C LEU A 164 11.35 -13.83 -3.89
N TYR A 165 11.43 -12.50 -3.83
CA TYR A 165 12.46 -11.74 -4.51
C TYR A 165 12.96 -10.60 -3.64
N LYS A 166 14.25 -10.33 -3.76
CA LYS A 166 14.89 -9.12 -3.29
C LYS A 166 15.70 -8.54 -4.44
N LEU A 167 15.19 -7.47 -5.04
CA LEU A 167 15.70 -6.89 -6.27
C LEU A 167 16.57 -5.67 -5.94
N PRO A 168 17.89 -5.79 -5.99
CA PRO A 168 18.79 -4.65 -5.84
C PRO A 168 18.87 -3.86 -7.14
N GLY A 169 19.31 -2.61 -7.06
CA GLY A 169 19.59 -1.82 -8.27
C GLY A 169 19.61 -0.31 -8.02
N HIS A 170 18.77 0.17 -7.12
CA HIS A 170 18.77 1.57 -6.75
C HIS A 170 20.01 1.98 -5.94
N LYS A 171 20.36 3.26 -6.01
CA LYS A 171 21.47 3.86 -5.25
C LYS A 171 21.00 4.57 -3.99
N GLY A 172 19.71 4.75 -3.82
CA GLY A 172 19.04 5.35 -2.66
C GLY A 172 17.86 4.52 -2.17
N THR A 173 17.23 4.94 -1.08
CA THR A 173 16.03 4.30 -0.52
C THR A 173 14.93 4.17 -1.57
N VAL A 174 14.33 3.01 -1.67
CA VAL A 174 13.15 2.78 -2.54
C VAL A 174 11.92 3.23 -1.78
N ASN A 175 11.27 4.29 -2.24
CA ASN A 175 10.17 4.93 -1.53
C ASN A 175 8.79 4.40 -1.95
N ASP A 176 8.62 4.03 -3.21
CA ASP A 176 7.35 3.51 -3.71
C ASP A 176 7.57 2.35 -4.67
N VAL A 177 6.69 1.38 -4.62
CA VAL A 177 6.70 0.19 -5.48
C VAL A 177 5.27 -0.09 -5.91
N ARG A 178 5.06 -0.30 -7.21
CA ARG A 178 3.76 -0.61 -7.78
C ARG A 178 3.85 -1.77 -8.76
N PHE A 179 2.86 -2.64 -8.72
CA PHE A 179 2.67 -3.65 -9.77
C PHE A 179 1.95 -3.04 -10.96
N SER A 180 2.26 -3.53 -12.16
CA SER A 180 1.46 -3.19 -13.35
C SER A 180 0.03 -3.71 -13.18
N PRO A 181 -0.99 -2.90 -13.48
CA PRO A 181 -2.39 -3.33 -13.39
C PRO A 181 -2.76 -4.41 -14.41
N ASN A 182 -1.98 -4.55 -15.47
CA ASN A 182 -2.15 -5.56 -16.51
C ASN A 182 -0.96 -6.52 -16.44
N ASP A 183 -1.20 -7.83 -16.53
CA ASP A 183 -0.16 -8.85 -16.63
C ASP A 183 0.63 -8.79 -17.96
N GLU A 184 0.47 -7.71 -18.71
CA GLU A 184 1.20 -7.48 -19.94
C GLU A 184 2.52 -6.78 -19.67
N PRO A 185 3.66 -7.32 -20.18
CA PRO A 185 4.93 -6.61 -20.13
C PRO A 185 4.80 -5.26 -20.84
N ILE A 186 5.31 -4.20 -20.24
CA ILE A 186 5.28 -2.82 -20.77
C ILE A 186 5.91 -2.72 -22.16
N SER A 187 6.62 -3.73 -22.62
CA SER A 187 7.39 -3.76 -23.87
C SER A 187 6.71 -4.48 -25.04
N LYS A 188 5.39 -4.44 -25.20
CA LYS A 188 4.78 -4.96 -26.46
C LYS A 188 5.37 -4.34 -27.72
N SER A 189 5.85 -3.11 -27.67
CA SER A 189 6.49 -2.44 -28.81
C SER A 189 7.93 -2.89 -29.09
N PHE A 190 8.61 -3.50 -28.16
CA PHE A 190 10.00 -3.99 -28.33
C PHE A 190 10.08 -5.46 -28.76
N TRP A 191 9.01 -6.25 -28.55
CA TRP A 191 8.97 -7.71 -28.76
C TRP A 191 8.51 -8.15 -30.16
N LEU A 192 8.10 -7.24 -31.01
CA LEU A 192 7.73 -7.59 -32.41
C LEU A 192 8.92 -8.08 -33.27
N LEU A 193 10.14 -8.03 -32.75
CA LEU A 193 11.35 -8.45 -33.47
C LEU A 193 11.86 -9.86 -33.13
N PHE A 194 11.35 -10.52 -32.08
CA PHE A 194 11.77 -11.88 -31.72
C PHE A 194 10.57 -12.79 -31.47
N LYS A 195 9.98 -13.32 -32.55
CA LYS A 195 9.00 -14.41 -32.50
C LYS A 195 9.65 -15.68 -31.96
N ARG A 196 9.36 -16.08 -30.73
CA ARG A 196 9.22 -17.49 -30.31
C ARG A 196 8.26 -17.57 -29.13
N GLU A 197 7.25 -18.44 -29.29
CA GLU A 197 6.16 -18.68 -28.34
C GLU A 197 6.69 -19.23 -27.01
N LEU A 198 6.72 -18.39 -26.00
CA LEU A 198 6.64 -18.79 -24.59
C LEU A 198 5.71 -17.78 -23.92
N LYS A 199 4.48 -18.20 -23.63
CA LYS A 199 3.58 -17.49 -22.70
C LYS A 199 4.18 -17.50 -21.30
N LEU A 200 5.18 -16.67 -21.07
CA LEU A 200 5.66 -16.38 -19.73
C LEU A 200 4.80 -15.23 -19.20
N ILE A 201 4.01 -15.48 -18.16
CA ILE A 201 3.30 -14.45 -17.43
C ILE A 201 4.35 -13.75 -16.57
N TYR A 202 4.70 -12.52 -16.93
CA TYR A 202 5.62 -11.68 -16.19
C TYR A 202 4.81 -10.65 -15.39
N TYR A 203 5.09 -10.57 -14.09
CA TYR A 203 4.64 -9.42 -13.31
C TYR A 203 5.65 -8.29 -13.47
N THR A 204 5.19 -7.16 -13.93
CA THR A 204 6.04 -5.97 -14.02
C THR A 204 5.89 -5.15 -12.75
N VAL A 205 7.01 -4.82 -12.13
CA VAL A 205 7.09 -3.97 -10.95
C VAL A 205 7.81 -2.69 -11.31
N VAL A 206 7.24 -1.56 -10.94
CA VAL A 206 7.86 -0.23 -11.05
C VAL A 206 8.26 0.22 -9.67
N SER A 207 9.48 0.69 -9.51
CA SER A 207 9.96 1.26 -8.25
C SER A 207 10.52 2.65 -8.43
N GLY A 208 10.20 3.54 -7.48
CA GLY A 208 10.72 4.89 -7.38
C GLY A 208 11.62 5.05 -6.15
N SER A 209 12.75 5.74 -6.32
CA SER A 209 13.77 5.86 -5.28
C SER A 209 14.19 7.32 -5.04
N SER A 210 14.73 7.59 -3.86
CA SER A 210 15.37 8.85 -3.50
C SER A 210 16.63 9.15 -4.34
N ASP A 211 17.15 8.19 -5.11
CA ASP A 211 18.22 8.40 -6.10
C ASP A 211 17.74 9.11 -7.38
N ARG A 212 16.45 9.50 -7.43
CA ARG A 212 15.79 10.18 -8.56
C ARG A 212 15.62 9.30 -9.81
N ASN A 213 15.70 7.98 -9.65
CA ASN A 213 15.51 7.02 -10.74
C ASN A 213 14.24 6.22 -10.55
N LEU A 214 13.64 5.83 -11.67
CA LEU A 214 12.61 4.80 -11.74
C LEU A 214 13.25 3.54 -12.32
N MET A 215 12.91 2.39 -11.75
CA MET A 215 13.32 1.10 -12.27
C MET A 215 12.12 0.26 -12.62
N LEU A 216 12.24 -0.54 -13.67
CA LEU A 216 11.29 -1.54 -14.11
C LEU A 216 11.91 -2.91 -13.90
N GLY A 217 11.21 -3.76 -13.17
CA GLY A 217 11.61 -5.15 -12.93
C GLY A 217 10.55 -6.10 -13.45
N GLU A 218 10.96 -7.19 -14.06
CA GLU A 218 10.09 -8.30 -14.43
C GLU A 218 10.32 -9.45 -13.45
N LEU A 219 9.22 -9.94 -12.86
CA LEU A 219 9.24 -11.08 -11.96
C LEU A 219 8.89 -12.34 -12.77
N GLY A 220 9.82 -13.27 -12.91
CA GLY A 220 9.55 -14.61 -13.48
C GLY A 220 8.62 -15.44 -12.59
N LYS A 221 8.04 -16.49 -13.18
CA LYS A 221 7.29 -17.51 -12.43
C LYS A 221 8.25 -18.47 -11.73
#